data_d43d1589cd702a9a468b533896387100
#
_entry.id   d43d1589cd702a9a468b533896387100
#
_cell.length_a   1.000
_cell.length_b   1.000
_cell.length_c   1.000
_cell.angle_alpha   90.00
_cell.angle_beta   90.00
_cell.angle_gamma   90.00
#
_symmetry.space_group_name_H-M   'P 1'
#
loop_
_entity.id
_entity.type
_entity.pdbx_description
1 polymer ?
#
loop_
_entity_poly.entity_id
_entity_poly.type
_entity_poly.pdbx_seq_one_letter_code
_entity_poly.pdbx_strand_id
1 'polypeptide(L)'
;MRNKKLEANVSMAVSKIFGGFNMNALKFLLPLWMSPLTGAAIRCTFAAAAFWIIGWFMPKEQSTPKEKILLLLLGAFGLYGFMFLYLIGLSKTTPVSSSIFTSLEPIWVFVIMIVFYKEKVSVKKIVGMAIGLVGALVCILTQKSDDLASDAFTGNMLCLLSSVAYAIYLVMSQRILANVGAMTMLRYTFTGA
;
A
#
# COMPACT_ATOMS: atom_id res chain seq x y z
N MET A 1 9.74 10.85 -24.91
CA MET A 1 8.57 10.60 -24.02
C MET A 1 8.14 9.12 -24.00
N ARG A 2 8.17 8.39 -25.14
CA ARG A 2 7.72 6.96 -25.22
C ARG A 2 8.56 6.02 -24.35
N ASN A 3 9.88 6.19 -24.29
CA ASN A 3 10.76 5.33 -23.47
C ASN A 3 10.50 5.45 -21.97
N LYS A 4 10.30 6.67 -21.45
CA LYS A 4 10.00 6.87 -20.00
C LYS A 4 8.69 6.21 -19.55
N LYS A 5 7.66 6.18 -20.42
CA LYS A 5 6.41 5.47 -20.12
C LYS A 5 6.61 3.96 -20.12
N LEU A 6 7.42 3.44 -21.04
CA LEU A 6 7.74 2.01 -21.09
C LEU A 6 8.53 1.58 -19.85
N GLU A 7 9.57 2.32 -19.47
CA GLU A 7 10.35 2.08 -18.26
C GLU A 7 9.48 2.08 -17.00
N ALA A 8 8.58 3.06 -16.87
CA ALA A 8 7.65 3.13 -15.74
C ALA A 8 6.70 1.93 -15.69
N ASN A 9 6.15 1.51 -16.84
CA ASN A 9 5.26 0.36 -16.93
C ASN A 9 5.99 -0.96 -16.61
N VAL A 10 7.22 -1.14 -17.10
CA VAL A 10 8.06 -2.31 -16.81
C VAL A 10 8.40 -2.35 -15.32
N SER A 11 8.84 -1.23 -14.74
CA SER A 11 9.15 -1.14 -13.31
C SER A 11 7.93 -1.46 -12.45
N MET A 12 6.75 -0.98 -12.84
CA MET A 12 5.50 -1.29 -12.15
C MET A 12 5.14 -2.78 -12.25
N ALA A 13 5.29 -3.40 -13.42
CA ALA A 13 5.03 -4.83 -13.62
C ALA A 13 5.98 -5.68 -12.76
N VAL A 14 7.27 -5.38 -12.78
CA VAL A 14 8.28 -6.06 -11.95
C VAL A 14 7.95 -5.92 -10.46
N SER A 15 7.61 -4.71 -10.00
CA SER A 15 7.21 -4.46 -8.61
C SER A 15 5.98 -5.29 -8.20
N LYS A 16 4.98 -5.44 -9.06
CA LYS A 16 3.79 -6.25 -8.78
C LYS A 16 4.11 -7.76 -8.72
N ILE A 17 5.00 -8.26 -9.56
CA ILE A 17 5.47 -9.65 -9.51
C ILE A 17 6.17 -9.92 -8.17
N PHE A 18 7.13 -9.08 -7.78
CA PHE A 18 7.80 -9.21 -6.48
C PHE A 18 6.82 -9.05 -5.30
N GLY A 19 5.82 -8.17 -5.44
CA GLY A 19 4.73 -8.03 -4.47
C GLY A 19 3.94 -9.32 -4.25
N GLY A 20 3.62 -10.03 -5.32
CA GLY A 20 2.95 -11.34 -5.26
C GLY A 20 3.79 -12.40 -4.53
N PHE A 21 5.08 -12.53 -4.85
CA PHE A 21 5.99 -13.42 -4.12
C PHE A 21 6.09 -13.05 -2.64
N ASN A 22 6.23 -11.76 -2.34
CA ASN A 22 6.31 -11.27 -0.96
C ASN A 22 5.05 -11.60 -0.16
N MET A 23 3.86 -11.48 -0.76
CA MET A 23 2.59 -11.81 -0.09
C MET A 23 2.52 -13.29 0.31
N ASN A 24 2.90 -14.20 -0.58
CA ASN A 24 2.91 -15.63 -0.28
C ASN A 24 3.96 -15.99 0.78
N ALA A 25 5.16 -15.40 0.70
CA ALA A 25 6.20 -15.57 1.71
C ALA A 25 5.74 -15.08 3.09
N LEU A 26 5.09 -13.90 3.15
CA LEU A 26 4.53 -13.38 4.40
C LEU A 26 3.44 -14.29 4.98
N LYS A 27 2.55 -14.82 4.15
CA LYS A 27 1.51 -15.75 4.61
C LYS A 27 2.11 -17.02 5.19
N PHE A 28 3.20 -17.52 4.63
CA PHE A 28 3.92 -18.67 5.15
C PHE A 28 4.59 -18.36 6.51
N LEU A 29 5.14 -17.16 6.67
CA LEU A 29 5.80 -16.74 7.90
C LEU A 29 4.82 -16.38 9.03
N LEU A 30 3.64 -15.86 8.66
CA LEU A 30 2.59 -15.44 9.60
C LEU A 30 1.56 -16.56 9.80
N PRO A 31 1.09 -16.82 11.00
CA PRO A 31 1.54 -16.31 12.31
C PRO A 31 2.60 -17.18 12.99
N LEU A 32 3.00 -18.31 12.37
CA LEU A 32 3.77 -19.37 13.04
C LEU A 32 5.20 -18.96 13.42
N TRP A 33 5.88 -18.25 12.53
CA TRP A 33 7.29 -17.87 12.69
C TRP A 33 7.49 -16.43 13.14
N MET A 34 6.52 -15.58 12.86
CA MET A 34 6.66 -14.14 13.07
C MET A 34 5.32 -13.49 13.40
N SER A 35 5.30 -12.61 14.41
CA SER A 35 4.10 -11.81 14.67
C SER A 35 3.90 -10.73 13.59
N PRO A 36 2.65 -10.30 13.32
CA PRO A 36 2.37 -9.19 12.40
C PRO A 36 3.15 -7.91 12.74
N LEU A 37 3.29 -7.61 14.04
CA LEU A 37 4.04 -6.46 14.52
C LEU A 37 5.52 -6.55 14.14
N THR A 38 6.15 -7.70 14.40
CA THR A 38 7.55 -7.95 14.04
C THR A 38 7.75 -7.86 12.54
N GLY A 39 6.81 -8.42 11.76
CA GLY A 39 6.85 -8.35 10.30
C GLY A 39 6.80 -6.93 9.75
N ALA A 40 5.93 -6.07 10.32
CA ALA A 40 5.87 -4.66 9.95
C ALA A 40 7.18 -3.93 10.31
N ALA A 41 7.66 -4.10 11.55
CA ALA A 41 8.87 -3.44 12.03
C ALA A 41 10.12 -3.80 11.20
N ILE A 42 10.34 -5.08 10.92
CA ILE A 42 11.46 -5.53 10.08
C ILE A 42 11.38 -4.89 8.69
N ARG A 43 10.23 -4.90 8.05
CA ARG A 43 10.04 -4.32 6.71
C ARG A 43 10.32 -2.82 6.69
N CYS A 44 9.80 -2.07 7.67
CA CYS A 44 10.03 -0.62 7.77
C CYS A 44 11.50 -0.31 8.03
N THR A 45 12.15 -1.05 8.95
CA THR A 45 13.57 -0.85 9.29
C THR A 45 14.48 -1.10 8.08
N PHE A 46 14.31 -2.23 7.39
CA PHE A 46 15.11 -2.54 6.20
C PHE A 46 14.85 -1.54 5.05
N ALA A 47 13.60 -1.14 4.84
CA ALA A 47 13.28 -0.15 3.82
C ALA A 47 13.86 1.23 4.17
N ALA A 48 13.75 1.67 5.42
CA ALA A 48 14.37 2.91 5.89
C ALA A 48 15.88 2.88 5.65
N ALA A 49 16.58 1.83 6.12
CA ALA A 49 18.02 1.68 5.92
C ALA A 49 18.39 1.74 4.43
N ALA A 50 17.67 1.00 3.57
CA ALA A 50 17.91 1.01 2.13
C ALA A 50 17.74 2.40 1.51
N PHE A 51 16.65 3.12 1.85
CA PHE A 51 16.42 4.47 1.32
C PHE A 51 17.41 5.49 1.85
N TRP A 52 17.92 5.35 3.07
CA TRP A 52 19.01 6.20 3.56
C TRP A 52 20.31 5.94 2.82
N ILE A 53 20.67 4.68 2.60
CA ILE A 53 21.89 4.30 1.85
C ILE A 53 21.81 4.80 0.41
N ILE A 54 20.72 4.46 -0.32
CA ILE A 54 20.55 4.89 -1.72
C ILE A 54 20.57 6.41 -1.83
N GLY A 55 19.91 7.06 -0.92
CA GLY A 55 19.81 8.50 -0.95
C GLY A 55 21.10 9.23 -0.61
N TRP A 56 22.12 8.57 -0.05
CA TRP A 56 23.45 9.18 0.08
C TRP A 56 24.11 9.40 -1.29
N PHE A 57 23.78 8.57 -2.26
CA PHE A 57 24.29 8.66 -3.64
C PHE A 57 23.44 9.55 -4.56
N MET A 58 22.32 10.07 -4.06
CA MET A 58 21.43 10.92 -4.85
C MET A 58 21.60 12.41 -4.50
N PRO A 59 21.33 13.33 -5.45
CA PRO A 59 21.39 14.76 -5.18
C PRO A 59 20.43 15.13 -4.04
N LYS A 60 20.87 16.08 -3.20
CA LYS A 60 20.07 16.56 -2.07
C LYS A 60 18.83 17.29 -2.59
N GLU A 61 17.67 16.79 -2.20
CA GLU A 61 16.40 17.44 -2.46
C GLU A 61 16.09 18.50 -1.38
N GLN A 62 15.48 19.60 -1.80
CA GLN A 62 15.10 20.66 -0.86
C GLN A 62 13.86 20.23 -0.09
N SER A 63 13.90 20.41 1.22
CA SER A 63 12.76 20.09 2.10
C SER A 63 12.82 20.89 3.38
N THR A 64 11.69 21.42 3.81
CA THR A 64 11.59 22.18 5.05
C THR A 64 11.51 21.26 6.28
N PRO A 65 11.90 21.72 7.47
CA PRO A 65 11.75 20.93 8.69
C PRO A 65 10.29 20.52 8.98
N LYS A 66 9.34 21.37 8.64
CA LYS A 66 7.90 21.07 8.79
C LYS A 66 7.46 19.90 7.91
N GLU A 67 7.90 19.86 6.65
CA GLU A 67 7.60 18.76 5.74
C GLU A 67 8.22 17.44 6.23
N LYS A 68 9.43 17.46 6.76
CA LYS A 68 10.07 16.28 7.34
C LYS A 68 9.27 15.71 8.52
N ILE A 69 8.83 16.57 9.44
CA ILE A 69 8.00 16.15 10.58
C ILE A 69 6.67 15.58 10.07
N LEU A 70 6.04 16.23 9.11
CA LEU A 70 4.79 15.75 8.51
C LEU A 70 4.97 14.38 7.85
N LEU A 71 6.09 14.15 7.15
CA LEU A 71 6.42 12.86 6.56
C LEU A 71 6.66 11.78 7.60
N LEU A 72 7.33 12.09 8.73
CA LEU A 72 7.50 11.16 9.85
C LEU A 72 6.14 10.76 10.44
N LEU A 73 5.25 11.72 10.70
CA LEU A 73 3.90 11.43 11.19
C LEU A 73 3.08 10.63 10.20
N LEU A 74 3.18 10.96 8.92
CA LEU A 74 2.50 10.21 7.85
C LEU A 74 3.05 8.77 7.73
N GLY A 75 4.34 8.57 8.00
CA GLY A 75 4.95 7.25 8.13
C GLY A 75 4.37 6.47 9.30
N ALA A 76 4.40 7.05 10.49
CA ALA A 76 3.96 6.38 11.71
C ALA A 76 2.47 6.00 11.69
N PHE A 77 1.60 6.91 11.27
CA PHE A 77 0.15 6.65 11.29
C PHE A 77 -0.38 6.12 9.97
N GLY A 78 0.13 6.59 8.83
CA GLY A 78 -0.32 6.20 7.52
C GLY A 78 0.30 4.88 7.06
N LEU A 79 1.61 4.86 6.87
CA LEU A 79 2.29 3.69 6.30
C LEU A 79 2.37 2.52 7.27
N TYR A 80 2.80 2.75 8.52
CA TYR A 80 2.86 1.69 9.52
C TYR A 80 1.47 1.19 9.90
N GLY A 81 0.50 2.09 10.10
CA GLY A 81 -0.88 1.72 10.41
C GLY A 81 -1.50 0.84 9.33
N PHE A 82 -1.32 1.20 8.06
CA PHE A 82 -1.72 0.36 6.93
C PHE A 82 -1.03 -1.01 6.97
N MET A 83 0.31 -1.05 7.10
CA MET A 83 1.08 -2.31 7.09
C MET A 83 0.67 -3.23 8.23
N PHE A 84 0.45 -2.69 9.42
CA PHE A 84 0.03 -3.44 10.59
C PHE A 84 -1.36 -4.09 10.40
N LEU A 85 -2.35 -3.30 9.97
CA LEU A 85 -3.69 -3.80 9.66
C LEU A 85 -3.65 -4.87 8.58
N TYR A 86 -2.86 -4.64 7.53
CA TYR A 86 -2.69 -5.57 6.43
C TYR A 86 -2.11 -6.91 6.89
N LEU A 87 -1.04 -6.91 7.70
CA LEU A 87 -0.39 -8.13 8.15
C LEU A 87 -1.27 -8.93 9.12
N ILE A 88 -2.02 -8.26 10.00
CA ILE A 88 -3.02 -8.94 10.84
C ILE A 88 -4.12 -9.54 9.95
N GLY A 89 -4.63 -8.79 8.98
CA GLY A 89 -5.61 -9.29 8.03
C GLY A 89 -5.09 -10.52 7.28
N LEU A 90 -3.89 -10.43 6.69
CA LEU A 90 -3.26 -11.51 5.94
C LEU A 90 -3.02 -12.76 6.80
N SER A 91 -2.70 -12.63 8.09
CA SER A 91 -2.52 -13.78 8.98
C SER A 91 -3.83 -14.58 9.16
N LYS A 92 -4.98 -13.92 9.09
CA LYS A 92 -6.31 -14.50 9.32
C LYS A 92 -7.07 -14.91 8.06
N THR A 93 -6.68 -14.41 6.89
CA THR A 93 -7.32 -14.70 5.59
C THR A 93 -6.35 -15.34 4.60
N THR A 94 -6.82 -15.63 3.39
CA THR A 94 -5.97 -16.20 2.32
C THR A 94 -5.23 -15.13 1.54
N PRO A 95 -4.07 -15.44 0.90
CA PRO A 95 -3.39 -14.51 0.01
C PRO A 95 -4.26 -14.02 -1.15
N VAL A 96 -5.15 -14.89 -1.64
CA VAL A 96 -6.08 -14.55 -2.73
C VAL A 96 -7.07 -13.48 -2.28
N SER A 97 -7.76 -13.69 -1.14
CA SER A 97 -8.66 -12.68 -0.57
C SER A 97 -7.94 -11.36 -0.30
N SER A 98 -6.77 -11.41 0.33
CA SER A 98 -5.96 -10.24 0.62
C SER A 98 -5.59 -9.48 -0.65
N SER A 99 -5.24 -10.18 -1.76
CA SER A 99 -4.91 -9.53 -3.03
C SER A 99 -6.11 -8.84 -3.68
N ILE A 100 -7.32 -9.37 -3.50
CA ILE A 100 -8.54 -8.73 -3.98
C ILE A 100 -8.75 -7.39 -3.27
N PHE A 101 -8.62 -7.35 -1.93
CA PHE A 101 -8.78 -6.10 -1.18
C PHE A 101 -7.71 -5.06 -1.51
N THR A 102 -6.45 -5.47 -1.72
CA THR A 102 -5.40 -4.55 -2.17
C THR A 102 -5.63 -4.03 -3.59
N SER A 103 -6.33 -4.80 -4.42
CA SER A 103 -6.72 -4.33 -5.77
C SER A 103 -7.79 -3.23 -5.74
N LEU A 104 -8.49 -3.04 -4.62
CA LEU A 104 -9.44 -1.95 -4.41
C LEU A 104 -8.78 -0.61 -4.04
N GLU A 105 -7.48 -0.58 -3.72
CA GLU A 105 -6.75 0.64 -3.36
C GLU A 105 -6.97 1.81 -4.34
N PRO A 106 -6.87 1.63 -5.68
CA PRO A 106 -7.12 2.71 -6.62
C PRO A 106 -8.55 3.27 -6.55
N ILE A 107 -9.51 2.42 -6.18
CA ILE A 107 -10.91 2.82 -6.03
C ILE A 107 -11.06 3.75 -4.83
N TRP A 108 -10.46 3.39 -3.69
CA TRP A 108 -10.46 4.22 -2.50
C TRP A 108 -9.73 5.55 -2.71
N VAL A 109 -8.57 5.53 -3.36
CA VAL A 109 -7.86 6.77 -3.75
C VAL A 109 -8.81 7.66 -4.55
N PHE A 110 -9.52 7.11 -5.50
CA PHE A 110 -10.41 7.86 -6.36
C PHE A 110 -11.63 8.41 -5.61
N VAL A 111 -12.25 7.62 -4.73
CA VAL A 111 -13.34 8.08 -3.87
C VAL A 111 -12.89 9.25 -2.99
N ILE A 112 -11.70 9.16 -2.37
CA ILE A 112 -11.14 10.23 -1.55
C ILE A 112 -10.91 11.50 -2.39
N MET A 113 -10.37 11.34 -3.61
CA MET A 113 -10.13 12.49 -4.51
C MET A 113 -11.44 13.20 -4.92
N ILE A 114 -12.51 12.44 -5.14
CA ILE A 114 -13.83 13.03 -5.44
C ILE A 114 -14.41 13.75 -4.22
N VAL A 115 -14.46 13.06 -3.08
CA VAL A 115 -15.16 13.55 -1.88
C VAL A 115 -14.43 14.75 -1.27
N PHE A 116 -13.12 14.67 -1.10
CA PHE A 116 -12.34 15.69 -0.41
C PHE A 116 -11.80 16.78 -1.35
N TYR A 117 -11.52 16.43 -2.60
CA TYR A 117 -10.86 17.35 -3.54
C TYR A 117 -11.74 17.78 -4.70
N LYS A 118 -12.99 17.29 -4.75
CA LYS A 118 -13.99 17.65 -5.77
C LYS A 118 -13.46 17.53 -7.21
N GLU A 119 -12.56 16.54 -7.44
CA GLU A 119 -12.05 16.31 -8.78
C GLU A 119 -13.16 15.90 -9.74
N LYS A 120 -13.12 16.46 -10.95
CA LYS A 120 -14.04 16.07 -12.02
C LYS A 120 -13.71 14.67 -12.52
N VAL A 121 -14.70 13.80 -12.47
CA VAL A 121 -14.55 12.41 -12.82
C VAL A 121 -15.06 12.14 -14.23
N SER A 122 -14.25 11.45 -15.03
CA SER A 122 -14.71 10.92 -16.32
C SER A 122 -15.59 9.68 -16.11
N VAL A 123 -16.71 9.61 -16.83
CA VAL A 123 -17.63 8.46 -16.83
C VAL A 123 -16.88 7.15 -17.10
N LYS A 124 -15.87 7.16 -17.97
CA LYS A 124 -15.03 5.98 -18.26
C LYS A 124 -14.32 5.45 -17.02
N LYS A 125 -13.86 6.32 -16.12
CA LYS A 125 -13.21 5.93 -14.86
C LYS A 125 -14.23 5.31 -13.89
N ILE A 126 -15.43 5.87 -13.78
CA ILE A 126 -16.51 5.33 -12.94
C ILE A 126 -16.90 3.93 -13.39
N VAL A 127 -17.10 3.73 -14.70
CA VAL A 127 -17.45 2.42 -15.26
C VAL A 127 -16.34 1.39 -15.00
N GLY A 128 -15.07 1.76 -15.21
CA GLY A 128 -13.93 0.87 -14.92
C GLY A 128 -13.85 0.45 -13.45
N MET A 129 -14.13 1.38 -12.54
CA MET A 129 -14.18 1.10 -11.10
C MET A 129 -15.35 0.19 -10.72
N ALA A 130 -16.53 0.43 -11.29
CA ALA A 130 -17.70 -0.42 -11.06
C ALA A 130 -17.44 -1.85 -11.51
N ILE A 131 -16.84 -2.04 -12.69
CA ILE A 131 -16.44 -3.36 -13.18
C ILE A 131 -15.43 -4.03 -12.24
N GLY A 132 -14.42 -3.27 -11.77
CA GLY A 132 -13.42 -3.78 -10.81
C GLY A 132 -14.05 -4.21 -9.47
N LEU A 133 -14.98 -3.42 -8.94
CA LEU A 133 -15.73 -3.75 -7.73
C LEU A 133 -16.57 -5.03 -7.90
N VAL A 134 -17.31 -5.12 -9.00
CA VAL A 134 -18.12 -6.32 -9.30
C VAL A 134 -17.21 -7.55 -9.43
N GLY A 135 -16.09 -7.44 -10.14
CA GLY A 135 -15.11 -8.52 -10.25
C GLY A 135 -14.56 -8.96 -8.89
N ALA A 136 -14.20 -8.02 -8.02
CA ALA A 136 -13.75 -8.31 -6.66
C ALA A 136 -14.82 -9.01 -5.81
N LEU A 137 -16.08 -8.55 -5.88
CA LEU A 137 -17.22 -9.18 -5.20
C LEU A 137 -17.44 -10.61 -5.68
N VAL A 138 -17.46 -10.84 -6.99
CA VAL A 138 -17.59 -12.19 -7.56
C VAL A 138 -16.48 -13.09 -7.05
N CYS A 139 -15.23 -12.67 -7.07
CA CYS A 139 -14.12 -13.44 -6.54
C CYS A 139 -14.28 -13.78 -5.04
N ILE A 140 -14.74 -12.84 -4.22
CA ILE A 140 -14.97 -13.07 -2.78
C ILE A 140 -16.10 -14.09 -2.57
N LEU A 141 -17.21 -13.96 -3.31
CA LEU A 141 -18.38 -14.82 -3.18
C LEU A 141 -18.15 -16.25 -3.73
N THR A 142 -17.27 -16.39 -4.72
CA THR A 142 -16.95 -17.70 -5.33
C THR A 142 -15.78 -18.41 -4.65
N GLN A 143 -15.07 -17.73 -3.76
CA GLN A 143 -13.97 -18.34 -3.03
C GLN A 143 -14.51 -19.36 -2.01
N LYS A 144 -14.10 -20.62 -2.19
CA LYS A 144 -14.33 -21.65 -1.16
C LYS A 144 -13.54 -21.27 0.09
N SER A 145 -14.17 -21.40 1.26
CA SER A 145 -13.50 -21.26 2.55
C SER A 145 -12.43 -22.34 2.65
N ASP A 146 -11.17 -21.94 2.44
CA ASP A 146 -10.04 -22.82 2.74
C ASP A 146 -9.94 -22.96 4.26
N ASP A 147 -9.70 -24.19 4.72
CA ASP A 147 -9.47 -24.52 6.15
C ASP A 147 -8.23 -23.82 6.75
N LEU A 148 -7.46 -23.12 5.90
CA LEU A 148 -6.29 -22.33 6.27
C LEU A 148 -6.62 -20.93 6.83
N ALA A 149 -7.88 -20.50 6.78
CA ALA A 149 -8.30 -19.19 7.28
C ALA A 149 -8.93 -19.34 8.68
N SER A 150 -8.18 -19.00 9.72
CA SER A 150 -8.63 -19.11 11.11
C SER A 150 -9.84 -18.23 11.44
N ASP A 151 -9.99 -17.10 10.75
CA ASP A 151 -11.07 -16.14 10.91
C ASP A 151 -11.15 -15.26 9.65
N ALA A 152 -11.65 -15.86 8.56
CA ALA A 152 -11.64 -15.22 7.24
C ALA A 152 -12.42 -13.90 7.20
N PHE A 153 -13.52 -13.79 7.93
CA PHE A 153 -14.32 -12.57 7.96
C PHE A 153 -13.55 -11.41 8.58
N THR A 154 -12.99 -11.61 9.78
CA THR A 154 -12.16 -10.58 10.44
C THR A 154 -10.93 -10.26 9.61
N GLY A 155 -10.26 -11.26 9.03
CA GLY A 155 -9.12 -11.05 8.15
C GLY A 155 -9.47 -10.19 6.93
N ASN A 156 -10.58 -10.47 6.28
CA ASN A 156 -11.06 -9.71 5.13
C ASN A 156 -11.42 -8.26 5.49
N MET A 157 -12.08 -8.04 6.63
CA MET A 157 -12.41 -6.69 7.10
C MET A 157 -11.13 -5.87 7.41
N LEU A 158 -10.13 -6.49 8.02
CA LEU A 158 -8.85 -5.84 8.29
C LEU A 158 -8.09 -5.52 6.99
N CYS A 159 -8.11 -6.40 6.00
CA CYS A 159 -7.53 -6.12 4.67
C CYS A 159 -8.28 -4.98 3.95
N LEU A 160 -9.61 -4.94 4.05
CA LEU A 160 -10.40 -3.83 3.51
C LEU A 160 -10.05 -2.50 4.19
N LEU A 161 -10.00 -2.49 5.53
CA LEU A 161 -9.65 -1.30 6.29
C LEU A 161 -8.22 -0.84 5.99
N SER A 162 -7.28 -1.78 5.84
CA SER A 162 -5.91 -1.47 5.44
C SER A 162 -5.84 -0.82 4.07
N SER A 163 -6.64 -1.27 3.09
CA SER A 163 -6.67 -0.68 1.75
C SER A 163 -7.18 0.76 1.75
N VAL A 164 -8.17 1.07 2.60
CA VAL A 164 -8.64 2.45 2.83
C VAL A 164 -7.55 3.31 3.48
N ALA A 165 -6.91 2.80 4.54
CA ALA A 165 -5.82 3.50 5.22
C ALA A 165 -4.65 3.81 4.26
N TYR A 166 -4.30 2.86 3.41
CA TYR A 166 -3.28 3.05 2.37
C TYR A 166 -3.68 4.10 1.32
N ALA A 167 -4.94 4.11 0.91
CA ALA A 167 -5.44 5.12 -0.02
C ALA A 167 -5.35 6.53 0.58
N ILE A 168 -5.70 6.69 1.85
CA ILE A 168 -5.54 7.98 2.57
C ILE A 168 -4.05 8.38 2.60
N TYR A 169 -3.17 7.45 2.96
CA TYR A 169 -1.73 7.66 2.94
C TYR A 169 -1.24 8.11 1.56
N LEU A 170 -1.64 7.43 0.49
CA LEU A 170 -1.26 7.78 -0.88
C LEU A 170 -1.71 9.17 -1.29
N VAL A 171 -2.95 9.55 -1.00
CA VAL A 171 -3.48 10.88 -1.35
C VAL A 171 -2.76 11.98 -0.58
N MET A 172 -2.50 11.78 0.71
CA MET A 172 -1.77 12.75 1.52
C MET A 172 -0.31 12.87 1.08
N SER A 173 0.35 11.75 0.78
CA SER A 173 1.75 11.72 0.37
C SER A 173 1.97 12.37 -1.01
N GLN A 174 1.04 12.23 -1.95
CA GLN A 174 1.13 12.89 -3.26
C GLN A 174 1.22 14.42 -3.17
N ARG A 175 0.53 15.03 -2.20
CA ARG A 175 0.58 16.49 -2.00
C ARG A 175 1.92 16.95 -1.48
N ILE A 176 2.49 16.19 -0.58
CA ILE A 176 3.81 16.50 -0.03
C ILE A 176 4.89 16.25 -1.09
N LEU A 177 4.72 15.20 -1.90
CA LEU A 177 5.62 14.85 -2.99
C LEU A 177 5.73 15.96 -4.05
N ALA A 178 4.71 16.76 -4.24
CA ALA A 178 4.74 17.89 -5.17
C ALA A 178 5.78 18.96 -4.76
N ASN A 179 6.08 19.07 -3.47
CA ASN A 179 7.02 20.05 -2.91
C ASN A 179 8.37 19.43 -2.51
N VAL A 180 8.35 18.14 -2.16
CA VAL A 180 9.51 17.41 -1.66
C VAL A 180 9.82 16.29 -2.63
N GLY A 181 11.08 16.05 -2.95
CA GLY A 181 11.45 14.98 -3.87
C GLY A 181 11.12 13.58 -3.34
N ALA A 182 11.01 12.63 -4.26
CA ALA A 182 10.56 11.27 -3.94
C ALA A 182 11.50 10.55 -2.95
N MET A 183 12.81 10.77 -3.04
CA MET A 183 13.77 10.12 -2.16
C MET A 183 13.66 10.63 -0.72
N THR A 184 13.51 11.93 -0.55
CA THR A 184 13.29 12.53 0.79
C THR A 184 11.99 12.04 1.38
N MET A 185 10.92 11.97 0.60
CA MET A 185 9.64 11.42 1.04
C MET A 185 9.81 9.98 1.55
N LEU A 186 10.41 9.09 0.76
CA LEU A 186 10.60 7.68 1.13
C LEU A 186 11.44 7.51 2.38
N ARG A 187 12.56 8.26 2.51
CA ARG A 187 13.42 8.22 3.70
C ARG A 187 12.64 8.54 4.97
N TYR A 188 12.00 9.71 5.00
CA TYR A 188 11.33 10.18 6.23
C TYR A 188 10.06 9.38 6.53
N THR A 189 9.31 8.95 5.51
CA THR A 189 8.10 8.15 5.73
C THR A 189 8.43 6.77 6.29
N PHE A 190 9.44 6.08 5.75
CA PHE A 190 9.87 4.79 6.29
C PHE A 190 10.63 4.89 7.62
N THR A 191 11.25 6.04 7.91
CA THR A 191 11.85 6.29 9.24
C THR A 191 10.78 6.54 10.29
N GLY A 192 9.64 7.13 9.92
CA GLY A 192 8.50 7.32 10.81
C GLY A 192 7.68 6.06 11.03
N ALA A 193 7.72 5.14 10.08
CA ALA A 193 6.99 3.87 10.15
C ALA A 193 7.74 2.82 10.97
#